data_2dda4d282c4669636aaff4263158ef52
#
_entry.id   2dda4d282c4669636aaff4263158ef52
#
_cell.length_a   1.000
_cell.length_b   1.000
_cell.length_c   1.000
_cell.angle_alpha   90.00
_cell.angle_beta   90.00
_cell.angle_gamma   90.00
#
_symmetry.space_group_name_H-M   'P 1'
#
loop_
_entity.id
_entity.type
_entity.pdbx_description
1 polymer ?
#
loop_
_entity_poly.entity_id
_entity_poly.type
_entity_poly.pdbx_seq_one_letter_code
_entity_poly.pdbx_strand_id
1 'polypeptide(L)'
;MTGSPSSHSSPPEQEKAEVSAPAQWEGLRDAPAVRSDGVPMYRRRTGRRVRGADASQPERSRGMQSARDVATVVMAGLLMTFVSQHVLVSGYLVTDEAMEPTLRPGDRVFANVLDLTVSGADRGEVIVFRRLDGDPASPVDRREANPVQQTLSFFGLSPDRSLDHDVKRVVGVGGDRVSCCDAQGRIIVNEVPIDEAEAYLHPGEIASDIEFDVIVPDDQYFVLGDYRSVSHDSRDVLNTDQGFVSHDRVEGTAFVVGWPLDRMGPLPDGTWVYDESRAAALGPQPPWR
;
A
#
# COMPACT_ATOMS: atom_id res chain seq x y z
N MET A 1 -29.56 -60.05 -7.35
CA MET A 1 -28.67 -61.09 -7.86
C MET A 1 -27.36 -60.44 -8.14
N THR A 2 -26.42 -60.74 -7.22
CA THR A 2 -25.02 -61.17 -7.44
C THR A 2 -24.13 -60.07 -8.06
N GLY A 3 -23.05 -59.68 -7.50
CA GLY A 3 -22.21 -60.07 -6.38
C GLY A 3 -20.96 -59.20 -6.41
N SER A 4 -20.46 -58.86 -5.26
CA SER A 4 -19.08 -58.38 -5.05
C SER A 4 -18.04 -59.40 -5.50
N PRO A 5 -16.77 -58.99 -5.74
CA PRO A 5 -15.88 -59.11 -4.61
C PRO A 5 -14.82 -58.00 -4.43
N SER A 6 -14.52 -57.86 -3.17
CA SER A 6 -13.40 -57.24 -2.50
C SER A 6 -12.03 -57.59 -3.07
N SER A 7 -11.13 -56.62 -3.16
CA SER A 7 -9.69 -56.87 -3.18
C SER A 7 -9.01 -56.12 -2.04
N HIS A 8 -8.54 -56.90 -1.07
CA HIS A 8 -7.57 -56.55 -0.04
C HIS A 8 -6.26 -56.08 -0.69
N SER A 9 -5.75 -54.97 -0.30
CA SER A 9 -4.34 -54.64 -0.44
C SER A 9 -3.71 -54.45 0.94
N SER A 10 -2.73 -55.29 1.21
CA SER A 10 -1.92 -55.34 2.41
C SER A 10 -1.04 -54.12 2.58
N PRO A 11 -0.66 -53.76 3.81
CA PRO A 11 0.23 -52.61 4.08
C PRO A 11 1.69 -52.96 3.78
N PRO A 12 2.53 -51.97 3.47
CA PRO A 12 3.94 -52.20 3.20
C PRO A 12 4.73 -52.48 4.49
N GLU A 13 5.59 -53.44 4.33
CA GLU A 13 6.58 -54.01 5.24
C GLU A 13 7.52 -52.90 5.79
N GLN A 14 7.67 -52.87 7.10
CA GLN A 14 8.63 -52.00 7.79
C GLN A 14 10.05 -52.53 7.55
N GLU A 15 10.83 -51.77 6.81
CA GLU A 15 12.27 -51.92 6.67
C GLU A 15 12.98 -51.63 7.99
N LYS A 16 13.55 -52.65 8.59
CA LYS A 16 14.39 -52.57 9.80
C LYS A 16 15.68 -51.86 9.45
N ALA A 17 15.85 -50.66 9.95
CA ALA A 17 17.15 -50.00 9.96
C ALA A 17 18.10 -50.75 10.91
N GLU A 18 19.13 -51.34 10.34
CA GLU A 18 20.30 -51.89 11.04
C GLU A 18 21.04 -50.70 11.72
N VAL A 19 21.05 -50.73 13.04
CA VAL A 19 21.86 -49.83 13.85
C VAL A 19 23.30 -50.37 13.81
N SER A 20 24.15 -49.72 13.03
CA SER A 20 25.59 -49.93 13.02
C SER A 20 26.19 -49.32 14.30
N ALA A 21 26.77 -50.15 15.15
CA ALA A 21 27.51 -49.73 16.34
C ALA A 21 28.85 -49.10 15.95
N PRO A 22 29.27 -47.99 16.58
CA PRO A 22 30.61 -47.45 16.33
C PRO A 22 31.68 -48.23 17.06
N ALA A 23 32.63 -48.78 16.29
CA ALA A 23 33.88 -49.29 16.78
C ALA A 23 34.75 -48.14 17.27
N GLN A 24 34.96 -48.00 18.57
CA GLN A 24 36.02 -47.17 19.12
C GLN A 24 36.51 -47.71 20.48
N TRP A 25 37.54 -48.56 20.44
CA TRP A 25 38.42 -48.80 21.59
C TRP A 25 39.83 -49.21 21.15
N GLU A 26 40.41 -48.45 20.23
CA GLU A 26 41.85 -48.49 19.97
C GLU A 26 42.52 -47.38 20.84
N GLY A 27 42.85 -47.72 22.08
CA GLY A 27 43.51 -46.72 22.95
C GLY A 27 44.05 -47.28 24.28
N LEU A 28 44.28 -48.62 24.34
CA LEU A 28 44.86 -49.22 25.54
C LEU A 28 46.25 -49.79 25.25
N ARG A 29 47.24 -48.93 24.95
CA ARG A 29 48.65 -49.32 24.81
C ARG A 29 49.61 -48.61 25.78
N ASP A 30 49.16 -47.94 26.78
CA ASP A 30 50.03 -47.35 27.80
C ASP A 30 49.50 -47.68 29.19
N ALA A 31 49.62 -48.99 29.55
CA ALA A 31 49.44 -49.34 30.93
C ALA A 31 50.68 -48.92 31.69
N PRO A 32 50.59 -48.20 32.83
CA PRO A 32 51.77 -47.80 33.66
C PRO A 32 52.38 -49.05 34.23
N ALA A 33 53.74 -49.12 34.20
CA ALA A 33 54.50 -50.16 34.82
C ALA A 33 54.25 -50.24 36.33
N VAL A 34 53.86 -51.42 36.81
CA VAL A 34 53.57 -51.70 38.22
C VAL A 34 54.79 -52.30 38.87
N ARG A 35 55.16 -51.80 40.03
CA ARG A 35 56.21 -52.35 40.86
C ARG A 35 55.80 -53.73 41.46
N SER A 36 56.72 -54.54 41.82
CA SER A 36 56.55 -55.90 42.37
C SER A 36 55.76 -55.92 43.71
N ASP A 37 55.44 -54.80 44.28
CA ASP A 37 54.67 -54.64 45.51
C ASP A 37 53.18 -54.17 45.21
N GLY A 38 52.78 -54.08 43.98
CA GLY A 38 51.38 -53.79 43.58
C GLY A 38 50.96 -52.33 43.63
N VAL A 39 51.86 -51.37 43.89
CA VAL A 39 51.54 -49.95 44.03
C VAL A 39 51.88 -49.22 42.76
N PRO A 40 50.94 -48.48 42.15
CA PRO A 40 51.19 -47.73 40.90
C PRO A 40 52.13 -46.58 41.14
N MET A 41 53.26 -46.50 40.38
CA MET A 41 54.21 -45.40 40.45
C MET A 41 53.57 -44.12 39.79
N TYR A 42 53.10 -43.25 40.60
CA TYR A 42 52.71 -41.89 40.15
C TYR A 42 54.03 -41.06 40.01
N ARG A 43 54.44 -40.83 38.78
CA ARG A 43 55.50 -39.93 38.45
C ARG A 43 55.08 -38.49 38.77
N ARG A 44 55.56 -37.92 39.86
CA ARG A 44 55.41 -36.50 40.21
C ARG A 44 55.92 -35.66 39.04
N ARG A 45 55.00 -35.17 38.18
CA ARG A 45 55.37 -34.17 37.18
C ARG A 45 55.63 -32.85 37.93
N THR A 46 56.89 -32.51 38.04
CA THR A 46 57.30 -31.19 38.52
C THR A 46 56.61 -30.14 37.64
N GLY A 47 55.79 -29.33 38.29
CA GLY A 47 55.05 -28.31 37.64
C GLY A 47 55.91 -27.29 36.94
N ARG A 48 55.95 -27.38 35.62
CA ARG A 48 56.38 -26.25 34.81
C ARG A 48 55.24 -25.25 34.90
N ARG A 49 55.38 -24.17 35.68
CA ARG A 49 54.54 -23.00 35.65
C ARG A 49 54.51 -22.53 34.22
N VAL A 50 53.43 -22.90 33.48
CA VAL A 50 53.08 -22.20 32.30
C VAL A 50 52.66 -20.82 32.79
N ARG A 51 53.51 -19.82 32.56
CA ARG A 51 53.08 -18.41 32.61
C ARG A 51 51.90 -18.31 31.72
N GLY A 52 50.71 -18.18 32.30
CA GLY A 52 49.54 -17.78 31.59
C GLY A 52 49.86 -16.50 30.86
N ALA A 53 49.96 -16.57 29.53
CA ALA A 53 49.79 -15.41 28.71
C ALA A 53 48.35 -14.98 28.96
N ASP A 54 48.24 -13.98 29.81
CA ASP A 54 47.00 -13.20 29.96
C ASP A 54 46.77 -12.51 28.62
N ALA A 55 46.17 -13.25 27.71
CA ALA A 55 45.59 -12.66 26.52
C ALA A 55 44.38 -11.89 27.03
N SER A 56 44.64 -10.69 27.53
CA SER A 56 43.64 -9.65 27.66
C SER A 56 43.05 -9.45 26.27
N GLN A 57 42.05 -10.27 25.94
CA GLN A 57 41.15 -9.93 24.85
C GLN A 57 40.60 -8.54 25.19
N PRO A 58 40.78 -7.55 24.31
CA PRO A 58 40.14 -6.28 24.54
C PRO A 58 38.64 -6.59 24.68
N GLU A 59 38.08 -6.35 25.86
CA GLU A 59 36.65 -6.23 26.03
C GLU A 59 36.19 -5.11 25.08
N ARG A 60 35.96 -5.47 23.82
CA ARG A 60 35.20 -4.60 22.90
C ARG A 60 33.90 -4.33 23.60
N SER A 61 33.83 -3.12 24.14
CA SER A 61 32.80 -2.67 25.04
C SER A 61 31.43 -3.10 24.50
N ARG A 62 30.73 -3.98 25.22
CA ARG A 62 29.33 -4.36 24.94
C ARG A 62 28.44 -3.12 24.69
N GLY A 63 28.83 -1.97 25.29
CA GLY A 63 28.18 -0.69 25.08
C GLY A 63 28.29 -0.13 23.64
N MET A 64 29.41 -0.36 22.96
CA MET A 64 29.63 0.15 21.61
C MET A 64 28.95 -0.75 20.54
N GLN A 65 28.78 -2.04 20.83
CA GLN A 65 28.01 -2.94 20.00
C GLN A 65 26.51 -2.65 20.14
N SER A 66 25.99 -2.48 21.36
CA SER A 66 24.59 -2.13 21.59
C SER A 66 24.21 -0.76 21.04
N ALA A 67 25.10 0.25 21.10
CA ALA A 67 24.85 1.56 20.49
C ALA A 67 24.77 1.46 18.95
N ARG A 68 25.63 0.65 18.33
CA ARG A 68 25.60 0.41 16.88
C ARG A 68 24.36 -0.37 16.46
N ASP A 69 23.95 -1.35 17.25
CA ASP A 69 22.76 -2.15 16.99
C ASP A 69 21.48 -1.30 17.12
N VAL A 70 21.40 -0.46 18.16
CA VAL A 70 20.31 0.52 18.32
C VAL A 70 20.30 1.51 17.15
N ALA A 71 21.46 2.05 16.75
CA ALA A 71 21.54 2.96 15.61
C ALA A 71 21.08 2.28 14.30
N THR A 72 21.43 1.01 14.10
CA THR A 72 21.00 0.24 12.92
C THR A 72 19.50 0.02 12.91
N VAL A 73 18.89 -0.32 14.04
CA VAL A 73 17.45 -0.50 14.18
C VAL A 73 16.72 0.82 13.95
N VAL A 74 17.20 1.93 14.50
CA VAL A 74 16.66 3.26 14.30
C VAL A 74 16.76 3.67 12.83
N MET A 75 17.92 3.47 12.20
CA MET A 75 18.12 3.77 10.78
C MET A 75 17.23 2.91 9.88
N ALA A 76 17.10 1.62 10.17
CA ALA A 76 16.20 0.74 9.45
C ALA A 76 14.74 1.16 9.62
N GLY A 77 14.32 1.55 10.82
CA GLY A 77 12.99 2.09 11.09
C GLY A 77 12.72 3.38 10.33
N LEU A 78 13.66 4.32 10.34
CA LEU A 78 13.56 5.58 9.58
C LEU A 78 13.49 5.33 8.07
N LEU A 79 14.30 4.41 7.55
CA LEU A 79 14.29 4.04 6.14
C LEU A 79 12.95 3.38 5.76
N MET A 80 12.46 2.46 6.58
CA MET A 80 11.14 1.82 6.39
C MET A 80 10.02 2.87 6.35
N THR A 81 10.02 3.79 7.32
CA THR A 81 9.03 4.89 7.37
C THR A 81 9.15 5.79 6.14
N PHE A 82 10.37 6.14 5.75
CA PHE A 82 10.63 6.95 4.55
C PHE A 82 10.08 6.28 3.28
N VAL A 83 10.43 5.00 3.08
CA VAL A 83 9.94 4.23 1.91
C VAL A 83 8.42 4.11 1.93
N SER A 84 7.83 3.80 3.09
CA SER A 84 6.38 3.69 3.23
C SER A 84 5.66 4.99 2.86
N GLN A 85 6.15 6.14 3.32
CA GLN A 85 5.51 7.45 3.08
C GLN A 85 5.72 7.98 1.66
N HIS A 86 6.83 7.64 1.01
CA HIS A 86 7.14 8.18 -0.32
C HIS A 86 6.78 7.25 -1.48
N VAL A 87 6.57 5.95 -1.19
CA VAL A 87 6.33 4.94 -2.22
C VAL A 87 4.91 4.38 -2.17
N LEU A 88 4.32 4.28 -0.98
CA LEU A 88 3.07 3.55 -0.80
C LEU A 88 1.87 4.45 -0.51
N VAL A 89 2.01 5.44 0.36
CA VAL A 89 0.88 6.24 0.86
C VAL A 89 1.30 7.69 1.04
N SER A 90 0.53 8.61 0.50
CA SER A 90 0.70 10.05 0.68
C SER A 90 -0.52 10.67 1.36
N GLY A 91 -0.30 11.68 2.21
CA GLY A 91 -1.36 12.38 2.92
C GLY A 91 -1.66 13.74 2.31
N TYR A 92 -2.94 14.07 2.13
CA TYR A 92 -3.42 15.32 1.54
C TYR A 92 -4.48 15.97 2.43
N LEU A 93 -4.57 17.29 2.40
CA LEU A 93 -5.60 18.06 3.09
C LEU A 93 -6.70 18.46 2.10
N VAL A 94 -7.94 18.15 2.41
CA VAL A 94 -9.09 18.65 1.66
C VAL A 94 -9.35 20.09 2.02
N THR A 95 -9.40 20.98 1.03
CA THR A 95 -9.51 22.44 1.26
C THR A 95 -10.85 23.03 0.88
N ASP A 96 -11.62 22.34 0.03
CA ASP A 96 -12.90 22.80 -0.50
C ASP A 96 -14.07 21.85 -0.18
N GLU A 97 -15.29 22.30 -0.48
CA GLU A 97 -16.53 21.58 -0.22
C GLU A 97 -16.94 20.66 -1.38
N ALA A 98 -16.20 20.64 -2.48
CA ALA A 98 -16.57 19.98 -3.72
C ALA A 98 -16.82 18.46 -3.60
N MET A 99 -16.30 17.85 -2.56
CA MET A 99 -16.42 16.41 -2.29
C MET A 99 -17.36 16.08 -1.13
N GLU A 100 -18.15 17.04 -0.63
CA GLU A 100 -19.19 16.73 0.36
C GLU A 100 -20.30 15.85 -0.24
N PRO A 101 -20.85 14.90 0.50
CA PRO A 101 -20.64 14.59 1.92
C PRO A 101 -19.46 13.65 2.18
N THR A 102 -18.84 13.11 1.13
CA THR A 102 -17.74 12.12 1.23
C THR A 102 -16.55 12.69 1.99
N LEU A 103 -16.08 13.85 1.57
CA LEU A 103 -14.97 14.57 2.20
C LEU A 103 -15.40 16.01 2.51
N ARG A 104 -14.87 16.56 3.59
CA ARG A 104 -15.14 17.93 4.05
C ARG A 104 -13.88 18.75 4.16
N PRO A 105 -13.96 20.07 4.06
CA PRO A 105 -12.83 20.94 4.33
C PRO A 105 -12.21 20.67 5.71
N GLY A 106 -10.90 20.47 5.73
CA GLY A 106 -10.15 20.09 6.93
C GLY A 106 -9.90 18.60 7.12
N ASP A 107 -10.55 17.74 6.32
CA ASP A 107 -10.23 16.31 6.30
C ASP A 107 -8.82 16.09 5.76
N ARG A 108 -8.09 15.17 6.37
CA ARG A 108 -6.82 14.66 5.83
C ARG A 108 -7.04 13.26 5.30
N VAL A 109 -6.84 13.12 4.01
CA VAL A 109 -7.00 11.84 3.32
C VAL A 109 -5.66 11.22 3.03
N PHE A 110 -5.60 9.90 3.08
CA PHE A 110 -4.46 9.14 2.60
C PHE A 110 -4.78 8.54 1.24
N ALA A 111 -3.86 8.70 0.31
CA ALA A 111 -3.96 8.17 -1.03
C ALA A 111 -2.91 7.10 -1.28
N ASN A 112 -3.31 6.04 -1.97
CA ASN A 112 -2.45 4.94 -2.40
C ASN A 112 -1.80 5.30 -3.75
N VAL A 113 -0.49 5.43 -3.74
CA VAL A 113 0.31 5.77 -4.92
C VAL A 113 0.64 4.53 -5.74
N LEU A 114 0.83 3.39 -5.06
CA LEU A 114 1.24 2.15 -5.71
C LEU A 114 0.14 1.57 -6.60
N ASP A 115 -1.09 1.57 -6.13
CA ASP A 115 -2.25 1.06 -6.87
C ASP A 115 -2.44 1.80 -8.19
N LEU A 116 -2.37 3.12 -8.11
CA LEU A 116 -2.41 3.98 -9.28
C LEU A 116 -1.33 3.61 -10.32
N THR A 117 -0.10 3.34 -9.87
CA THR A 117 1.03 3.02 -10.76
C THR A 117 0.87 1.67 -11.47
N VAL A 118 0.18 0.72 -10.82
CA VAL A 118 0.03 -0.66 -11.32
C VAL A 118 -1.24 -0.84 -12.14
N SER A 119 -2.36 -0.28 -11.67
CA SER A 119 -3.70 -0.57 -12.19
C SER A 119 -4.39 0.66 -12.81
N GLY A 120 -3.90 1.87 -12.51
CA GLY A 120 -4.64 3.10 -12.78
C GLY A 120 -5.78 3.29 -11.79
N ALA A 121 -6.48 4.42 -11.89
CA ALA A 121 -7.69 4.65 -11.11
C ALA A 121 -8.93 4.09 -11.83
N ASP A 122 -9.86 3.52 -11.07
CA ASP A 122 -11.09 2.96 -11.60
C ASP A 122 -12.29 3.92 -11.41
N ARG A 123 -13.36 3.66 -12.11
CA ARG A 123 -14.61 4.44 -11.97
C ARG A 123 -15.17 4.33 -10.56
N GLY A 124 -15.64 5.46 -10.03
CA GLY A 124 -16.12 5.54 -8.65
C GLY A 124 -15.04 5.79 -7.59
N GLU A 125 -13.77 5.63 -7.93
CA GLU A 125 -12.68 5.97 -7.02
C GLU A 125 -12.46 7.47 -6.90
N VAL A 126 -11.97 7.89 -5.75
CA VAL A 126 -11.59 9.28 -5.48
C VAL A 126 -10.10 9.42 -5.72
N ILE A 127 -9.71 10.33 -6.62
CA ILE A 127 -8.31 10.59 -6.93
C ILE A 127 -7.85 11.94 -6.40
N VAL A 128 -6.58 11.98 -6.03
CA VAL A 128 -5.85 13.22 -5.74
C VAL A 128 -4.95 13.49 -6.92
N PHE A 129 -5.03 14.68 -7.48
CA PHE A 129 -4.24 15.04 -8.64
C PHE A 129 -3.72 16.48 -8.54
N ARG A 130 -2.63 16.74 -9.26
CA ARG A 130 -2.00 18.06 -9.30
C ARG A 130 -2.81 19.01 -10.17
N ARG A 131 -3.16 20.16 -9.59
CA ARG A 131 -3.85 21.23 -10.30
C ARG A 131 -2.95 21.83 -11.39
N LEU A 132 -3.53 22.35 -12.45
CA LEU A 132 -2.75 23.05 -13.48
C LEU A 132 -2.31 24.43 -12.98
N ASP A 133 -1.08 24.81 -13.36
CA ASP A 133 -0.61 26.18 -13.17
C ASP A 133 -1.52 27.15 -13.96
N GLY A 134 -2.12 28.12 -13.26
CA GLY A 134 -2.99 29.13 -13.88
C GLY A 134 -4.48 28.84 -13.79
N ASP A 135 -4.91 27.78 -13.08
CA ASP A 135 -6.29 27.56 -12.74
C ASP A 135 -6.82 28.74 -11.88
N PRO A 136 -7.87 29.47 -12.35
CA PRO A 136 -8.42 30.60 -11.59
C PRO A 136 -9.02 30.20 -10.24
N ALA A 137 -9.35 28.94 -10.01
CA ALA A 137 -9.78 28.40 -8.73
C ALA A 137 -8.61 28.19 -7.74
N SER A 138 -7.37 28.33 -8.20
CA SER A 138 -6.20 28.24 -7.34
C SER A 138 -5.89 29.58 -6.69
N PRO A 139 -6.12 29.78 -5.40
CA PRO A 139 -5.54 30.91 -4.70
C PRO A 139 -4.02 30.72 -4.68
N VAL A 140 -3.33 31.47 -5.53
CA VAL A 140 -1.86 31.51 -5.58
C VAL A 140 -1.35 32.22 -4.33
N ASP A 141 -1.50 31.60 -3.18
CA ASP A 141 -0.76 31.97 -1.97
C ASP A 141 0.38 30.95 -1.78
N ARG A 142 1.38 31.06 -2.66
CA ARG A 142 2.66 30.34 -2.50
C ARG A 142 3.35 30.91 -1.27
N ARG A 143 2.86 30.55 -0.08
CA ARG A 143 3.63 30.74 1.13
C ARG A 143 4.83 29.82 1.04
N GLU A 144 6.00 30.43 0.87
CA GLU A 144 7.26 29.70 0.99
C GLU A 144 7.24 28.93 2.31
N ALA A 145 7.22 27.61 2.22
CA ALA A 145 7.19 26.75 3.38
C ALA A 145 8.42 27.04 4.26
N ASN A 146 8.20 27.31 5.54
CA ASN A 146 9.27 27.44 6.52
C ASN A 146 10.17 26.19 6.47
N PRO A 147 11.52 26.34 6.62
CA PRO A 147 12.41 25.18 6.61
C PRO A 147 12.04 24.10 7.66
N VAL A 148 11.41 24.50 8.75
CA VAL A 148 10.84 23.57 9.75
C VAL A 148 9.64 22.82 9.19
N GLN A 149 8.77 23.47 8.44
CA GLN A 149 7.63 22.85 7.78
C GLN A 149 8.10 21.90 6.66
N GLN A 150 9.09 22.29 5.87
CA GLN A 150 9.71 21.39 4.87
C GLN A 150 10.28 20.14 5.52
N THR A 151 10.93 20.27 6.68
CA THR A 151 11.45 19.12 7.41
C THR A 151 10.32 18.25 7.97
N LEU A 152 9.26 18.85 8.49
CA LEU A 152 8.09 18.15 9.01
C LEU A 152 7.28 17.49 7.88
N SER A 153 7.14 18.14 6.72
CA SER A 153 6.48 17.53 5.55
C SER A 153 7.30 16.38 4.98
N PHE A 154 8.63 16.51 4.99
CA PHE A 154 9.52 15.41 4.61
C PHE A 154 9.31 14.15 5.47
N PHE A 155 8.96 14.32 6.77
CA PHE A 155 8.61 13.21 7.66
C PHE A 155 7.09 12.90 7.70
N GLY A 156 6.28 13.48 6.82
CA GLY A 156 4.83 13.28 6.80
C GLY A 156 4.09 13.89 7.99
N LEU A 157 4.75 14.75 8.78
CA LEU A 157 4.20 15.38 9.98
C LEU A 157 3.57 16.74 9.72
N SER A 158 3.73 17.31 8.51
CA SER A 158 3.12 18.56 8.09
C SER A 158 2.41 18.40 6.74
N PRO A 159 1.15 18.83 6.60
CA PRO A 159 0.39 18.72 5.35
C PRO A 159 0.66 19.93 4.44
N ASP A 160 1.85 20.07 3.91
CA ASP A 160 2.24 21.29 3.19
C ASP A 160 2.07 21.21 1.66
N ARG A 161 1.50 20.11 1.16
CA ARG A 161 1.28 19.91 -0.28
C ARG A 161 -0.16 20.17 -0.73
N SER A 162 -1.02 20.63 0.17
CA SER A 162 -2.46 20.71 -0.06
C SER A 162 -2.91 21.82 -1.01
N LEU A 163 -2.08 22.82 -1.27
CA LEU A 163 -2.51 23.99 -2.04
C LEU A 163 -2.44 23.79 -3.57
N ASP A 164 -1.67 22.80 -4.03
CA ASP A 164 -1.48 22.52 -5.44
C ASP A 164 -2.24 21.27 -5.91
N HIS A 165 -3.05 20.67 -5.03
CA HIS A 165 -3.77 19.42 -5.31
C HIS A 165 -5.27 19.63 -5.27
N ASP A 166 -5.96 18.85 -6.08
CA ASP A 166 -7.41 18.75 -6.08
C ASP A 166 -7.83 17.31 -5.83
N VAL A 167 -9.04 17.14 -5.32
CA VAL A 167 -9.61 15.84 -5.00
C VAL A 167 -10.95 15.72 -5.69
N LYS A 168 -11.12 14.74 -6.58
CA LYS A 168 -12.37 14.51 -7.31
C LYS A 168 -12.62 13.02 -7.48
N ARG A 169 -13.83 12.66 -7.84
CA ARG A 169 -14.23 11.28 -8.14
C ARG A 169 -14.11 11.00 -9.63
N VAL A 170 -13.56 9.85 -9.98
CA VAL A 170 -13.48 9.35 -11.35
C VAL A 170 -14.88 8.86 -11.78
N VAL A 171 -15.40 9.46 -12.84
CA VAL A 171 -16.68 9.06 -13.46
C VAL A 171 -16.42 8.28 -14.74
N GLY A 172 -15.38 8.64 -15.49
CA GLY A 172 -14.98 7.95 -16.71
C GLY A 172 -13.46 7.77 -16.79
N VAL A 173 -13.05 6.67 -17.35
CA VAL A 173 -11.64 6.33 -17.64
C VAL A 173 -11.40 6.30 -19.15
N GLY A 174 -10.14 6.26 -19.56
CA GLY A 174 -9.77 6.25 -20.98
C GLY A 174 -10.58 5.28 -21.82
N GLY A 175 -11.15 5.77 -22.94
CA GLY A 175 -12.03 5.03 -23.84
C GLY A 175 -13.52 5.08 -23.49
N ASP A 176 -13.91 5.57 -22.32
CA ASP A 176 -15.33 5.69 -21.95
C ASP A 176 -16.02 6.81 -22.69
N ARG A 177 -17.29 6.58 -23.01
CA ARG A 177 -18.23 7.63 -23.37
C ARG A 177 -19.02 8.01 -22.12
N VAL A 178 -18.92 9.27 -21.73
CA VAL A 178 -19.66 9.84 -20.60
C VAL A 178 -20.59 10.93 -21.11
N SER A 179 -21.87 10.83 -20.76
CA SER A 179 -22.85 11.83 -21.20
C SER A 179 -23.84 12.18 -20.08
N CYS A 180 -24.38 13.37 -20.13
CA CYS A 180 -25.46 13.84 -19.27
C CYS A 180 -26.59 14.39 -20.10
N CYS A 181 -27.80 14.05 -19.77
CA CYS A 181 -28.30 13.10 -18.77
C CYS A 181 -29.40 12.25 -19.39
N ASP A 182 -29.77 11.14 -18.74
CA ASP A 182 -30.96 10.38 -19.14
C ASP A 182 -32.26 11.11 -18.74
N ALA A 183 -33.40 10.50 -19.03
CA ALA A 183 -34.71 11.09 -18.71
C ALA A 183 -34.97 11.24 -17.19
N GLN A 184 -34.18 10.57 -16.34
CA GLN A 184 -34.23 10.64 -14.89
C GLN A 184 -33.18 11.61 -14.32
N GLY A 185 -32.35 12.24 -15.17
CA GLY A 185 -31.31 13.19 -14.78
C GLY A 185 -30.05 12.51 -14.31
N ARG A 186 -29.78 11.25 -14.68
CA ARG A 186 -28.58 10.50 -14.31
C ARG A 186 -27.49 10.63 -15.38
N ILE A 187 -26.24 10.57 -14.95
CA ILE A 187 -25.09 10.41 -15.86
C ILE A 187 -25.15 9.03 -16.52
N ILE A 188 -24.74 8.98 -17.76
CA ILE A 188 -24.66 7.74 -18.56
C ILE A 188 -23.19 7.48 -18.85
N VAL A 189 -22.71 6.29 -18.51
CA VAL A 189 -21.36 5.82 -18.85
C VAL A 189 -21.47 4.56 -19.70
N ASN A 190 -20.94 4.59 -20.91
CA ASN A 190 -21.01 3.47 -21.87
C ASN A 190 -22.44 2.95 -22.06
N GLU A 191 -23.40 3.86 -22.28
CA GLU A 191 -24.81 3.58 -22.46
C GLU A 191 -25.55 3.09 -21.19
N VAL A 192 -24.90 2.98 -20.05
CA VAL A 192 -25.45 2.56 -18.76
C VAL A 192 -25.69 3.79 -17.86
N PRO A 193 -26.94 4.04 -17.42
CA PRO A 193 -27.21 5.10 -16.45
C PRO A 193 -26.65 4.76 -15.07
N ILE A 194 -25.97 5.70 -14.43
CA ILE A 194 -25.31 5.53 -13.14
C ILE A 194 -26.17 6.13 -12.03
N ASP A 195 -26.46 5.36 -11.00
CA ASP A 195 -27.25 5.79 -9.84
C ASP A 195 -26.37 6.32 -8.71
N GLU A 196 -25.81 7.51 -8.92
CA GLU A 196 -24.88 8.15 -8.00
C GLU A 196 -25.54 8.65 -6.70
N ALA A 197 -26.87 8.91 -6.76
CA ALA A 197 -27.60 9.49 -5.64
C ALA A 197 -27.64 8.58 -4.41
N GLU A 198 -27.59 7.27 -4.61
CA GLU A 198 -27.57 6.28 -3.52
C GLU A 198 -26.18 6.04 -2.95
N ALA A 199 -25.12 6.45 -3.66
CA ALA A 199 -23.76 6.12 -3.31
C ALA A 199 -23.00 7.27 -2.64
N TYR A 200 -22.92 8.42 -3.28
CA TYR A 200 -22.04 9.50 -2.87
C TYR A 200 -22.48 10.92 -3.23
N LEU A 201 -23.48 11.07 -4.11
CA LEU A 201 -23.92 12.41 -4.51
C LEU A 201 -24.45 13.19 -3.30
N HIS A 202 -24.11 14.48 -3.21
CA HIS A 202 -24.60 15.32 -2.11
C HIS A 202 -26.14 15.36 -2.13
N PRO A 203 -26.81 15.22 -0.97
CA PRO A 203 -28.26 15.20 -0.90
C PRO A 203 -28.92 16.42 -1.52
N GLY A 204 -29.81 16.21 -2.46
CA GLY A 204 -30.54 17.27 -3.17
C GLY A 204 -29.85 17.77 -4.44
N GLU A 205 -28.67 17.28 -4.77
CA GLU A 205 -27.98 17.59 -6.01
C GLU A 205 -28.54 16.82 -7.19
N ILE A 206 -28.45 17.42 -8.37
CA ILE A 206 -28.65 16.77 -9.66
C ILE A 206 -27.30 16.28 -10.20
N ALA A 207 -27.31 15.32 -11.09
CA ALA A 207 -26.09 14.74 -11.61
C ALA A 207 -25.23 15.76 -12.39
N SER A 208 -25.86 16.66 -13.14
CA SER A 208 -25.21 17.84 -13.75
C SER A 208 -26.27 18.86 -14.20
N ASP A 209 -25.91 20.13 -14.10
CA ASP A 209 -26.64 21.26 -14.71
C ASP A 209 -26.13 21.60 -16.12
N ILE A 210 -25.04 20.98 -16.55
CA ILE A 210 -24.43 21.12 -17.86
C ILE A 210 -24.67 19.85 -18.65
N GLU A 211 -25.22 19.98 -19.88
CA GLU A 211 -25.31 18.86 -20.83
C GLU A 211 -23.95 18.65 -21.50
N PHE A 212 -23.50 17.40 -21.56
CA PHE A 212 -22.28 17.01 -22.22
C PHE A 212 -22.36 15.59 -22.81
N ASP A 213 -21.54 15.32 -23.81
CA ASP A 213 -21.33 14.00 -24.40
C ASP A 213 -19.88 13.92 -24.87
N VAL A 214 -19.07 13.22 -24.12
CA VAL A 214 -17.61 13.19 -24.31
C VAL A 214 -17.10 11.75 -24.36
N ILE A 215 -16.00 11.57 -25.07
CA ILE A 215 -15.19 10.34 -25.02
C ILE A 215 -13.93 10.70 -24.28
N VAL A 216 -13.66 9.98 -23.19
CA VAL A 216 -12.45 10.17 -22.39
C VAL A 216 -11.24 9.71 -23.20
N PRO A 217 -10.22 10.56 -23.42
CA PRO A 217 -9.00 10.14 -24.11
C PRO A 217 -8.25 9.06 -23.33
N ASP A 218 -7.44 8.28 -24.05
CA ASP A 218 -6.56 7.29 -23.43
C ASP A 218 -5.65 7.94 -22.39
N ASP A 219 -5.36 7.22 -21.30
CA ASP A 219 -4.55 7.68 -20.16
C ASP A 219 -5.06 8.96 -19.48
N GLN A 220 -6.36 9.24 -19.56
CA GLN A 220 -7.01 10.37 -18.91
C GLN A 220 -8.25 9.93 -18.14
N TYR A 221 -8.72 10.83 -17.28
CA TYR A 221 -9.87 10.63 -16.43
C TYR A 221 -10.85 11.79 -16.57
N PHE A 222 -12.15 11.47 -16.64
CA PHE A 222 -13.23 12.44 -16.47
C PHE A 222 -13.66 12.41 -15.02
N VAL A 223 -13.54 13.54 -14.34
CA VAL A 223 -13.71 13.62 -12.89
C VAL A 223 -14.78 14.63 -12.50
N LEU A 224 -15.56 14.30 -11.49
CA LEU A 224 -16.58 15.17 -10.91
C LEU A 224 -16.45 15.27 -9.40
N GLY A 225 -16.92 16.38 -8.84
CA GLY A 225 -17.14 16.48 -7.39
C GLY A 225 -18.44 15.81 -6.97
N ASP A 226 -18.51 15.35 -5.74
CA ASP A 226 -19.73 14.75 -5.16
C ASP A 226 -20.78 15.85 -4.85
N TYR A 227 -20.33 17.09 -4.61
CA TYR A 227 -21.17 18.28 -4.47
C TYR A 227 -21.19 19.08 -5.79
N ARG A 228 -22.02 18.65 -6.71
CA ARG A 228 -22.05 19.05 -8.12
C ARG A 228 -22.14 20.56 -8.35
N SER A 229 -22.96 21.27 -7.56
CA SER A 229 -23.23 22.70 -7.76
C SER A 229 -22.11 23.63 -7.29
N VAL A 230 -21.19 23.15 -6.44
CA VAL A 230 -20.03 23.93 -5.95
C VAL A 230 -18.69 23.43 -6.49
N SER A 231 -18.69 22.30 -7.16
CA SER A 231 -17.47 21.69 -7.68
C SER A 231 -17.00 22.36 -8.96
N HIS A 232 -15.75 22.79 -9.00
CA HIS A 232 -15.03 23.03 -10.24
C HIS A 232 -14.38 21.72 -10.69
N ASP A 233 -14.81 21.19 -11.83
CA ASP A 233 -14.41 19.87 -12.30
C ASP A 233 -14.38 19.77 -13.85
N SER A 234 -14.33 18.56 -14.36
CA SER A 234 -14.23 18.32 -15.81
C SER A 234 -15.31 19.01 -16.63
N ARG A 235 -16.50 19.27 -16.09
CA ARG A 235 -17.62 19.90 -16.78
C ARG A 235 -17.34 21.36 -17.14
N ASP A 236 -16.66 22.09 -16.25
CA ASP A 236 -16.43 23.53 -16.42
C ASP A 236 -15.44 23.83 -17.55
N VAL A 237 -14.58 22.88 -17.87
CA VAL A 237 -13.43 23.07 -18.77
C VAL A 237 -13.47 22.16 -20.00
N LEU A 238 -14.66 21.58 -20.31
CA LEU A 238 -14.86 20.68 -21.47
C LEU A 238 -14.45 21.27 -22.82
N ASN A 239 -14.53 22.61 -22.96
CA ASN A 239 -14.15 23.31 -24.18
C ASN A 239 -12.66 23.62 -24.27
N THR A 240 -11.86 23.13 -23.34
CA THR A 240 -10.43 23.30 -23.26
C THR A 240 -9.74 21.93 -23.19
N ASP A 241 -8.43 21.90 -23.44
CA ASP A 241 -7.64 20.67 -23.25
C ASP A 241 -7.52 20.25 -21.79
N GLN A 242 -8.19 20.95 -20.86
CA GLN A 242 -8.15 20.73 -19.43
C GLN A 242 -9.36 19.96 -18.89
N GLY A 243 -10.34 19.62 -19.74
CA GLY A 243 -11.55 18.87 -19.35
C GLY A 243 -11.28 17.45 -18.84
N PHE A 244 -10.07 16.96 -19.01
CA PHE A 244 -9.67 15.63 -18.56
C PHE A 244 -8.38 15.72 -17.70
N VAL A 245 -8.33 14.90 -16.67
CA VAL A 245 -7.14 14.76 -15.81
C VAL A 245 -6.23 13.68 -16.41
N SER A 246 -5.04 14.07 -16.82
CA SER A 246 -4.05 13.13 -17.35
C SER A 246 -3.50 12.24 -16.21
N HIS A 247 -3.23 10.96 -16.51
CA HIS A 247 -2.75 9.97 -15.55
C HIS A 247 -1.46 10.41 -14.84
N ASP A 248 -0.55 11.07 -15.53
CA ASP A 248 0.72 11.57 -14.98
C ASP A 248 0.56 12.70 -13.95
N ARG A 249 -0.62 13.31 -13.88
CA ARG A 249 -0.96 14.32 -12.87
C ARG A 249 -1.59 13.72 -11.62
N VAL A 250 -2.11 12.50 -11.70
CA VAL A 250 -2.71 11.83 -10.55
C VAL A 250 -1.60 11.38 -9.59
N GLU A 251 -1.77 11.70 -8.31
CA GLU A 251 -0.80 11.40 -7.26
C GLU A 251 -1.17 10.17 -6.43
N GLY A 252 -2.43 9.74 -6.50
CA GLY A 252 -2.90 8.52 -5.85
C GLY A 252 -4.42 8.44 -5.75
N THR A 253 -4.91 7.25 -5.40
CA THR A 253 -6.31 6.98 -5.10
C THR A 253 -6.56 7.12 -3.59
N ALA A 254 -7.45 8.04 -3.20
CA ALA A 254 -7.79 8.28 -1.81
C ALA A 254 -8.64 7.13 -1.27
N PHE A 255 -8.26 6.55 -0.13
CA PHE A 255 -8.93 5.38 0.42
C PHE A 255 -9.40 5.52 1.87
N VAL A 256 -8.83 6.46 2.63
CA VAL A 256 -9.14 6.62 4.04
C VAL A 256 -9.02 8.09 4.50
N VAL A 257 -9.96 8.53 5.33
CA VAL A 257 -9.81 9.76 6.11
C VAL A 257 -9.01 9.44 7.36
N GLY A 258 -7.86 10.07 7.54
CA GLY A 258 -6.99 9.87 8.70
C GLY A 258 -7.17 10.91 9.79
N TRP A 259 -7.77 12.06 9.48
CA TRP A 259 -8.06 13.14 10.43
C TRP A 259 -9.22 13.98 9.89
N PRO A 260 -10.11 14.54 10.75
CA PRO A 260 -10.12 14.45 12.22
C PRO A 260 -10.53 13.07 12.73
N LEU A 261 -10.26 12.79 14.02
CA LEU A 261 -10.48 11.46 14.62
C LEU A 261 -11.94 11.01 14.65
N ASP A 262 -12.86 11.96 14.72
CA ASP A 262 -14.32 11.72 14.70
C ASP A 262 -14.83 11.35 13.29
N ARG A 263 -14.04 11.59 12.26
CA ARG A 263 -14.33 11.23 10.86
C ARG A 263 -13.39 10.14 10.30
N MET A 264 -12.47 9.67 11.13
CA MET A 264 -11.50 8.64 10.71
C MET A 264 -12.22 7.37 10.24
N GLY A 265 -11.93 6.94 9.02
CA GLY A 265 -12.50 5.73 8.45
C GLY A 265 -12.25 5.62 6.94
N PRO A 266 -12.57 4.47 6.35
CA PRO A 266 -12.48 4.30 4.90
C PRO A 266 -13.42 5.25 4.18
N LEU A 267 -13.05 5.68 2.97
CA LEU A 267 -13.95 6.41 2.11
C LEU A 267 -15.12 5.50 1.68
N PRO A 268 -16.33 6.06 1.52
CA PRO A 268 -17.44 5.31 0.93
C PRO A 268 -17.05 4.75 -0.44
N ASP A 269 -17.29 3.45 -0.60
CA ASP A 269 -17.06 2.79 -1.89
C ASP A 269 -18.13 3.26 -2.90
N GLY A 270 -17.69 3.97 -3.93
CA GLY A 270 -18.53 4.42 -5.03
C GLY A 270 -18.36 3.59 -6.30
N THR A 271 -17.55 2.54 -6.26
CA THR A 271 -17.22 1.77 -7.48
C THR A 271 -18.35 0.86 -7.94
N TRP A 272 -19.16 0.38 -7.01
CA TRP A 272 -20.24 -0.59 -7.27
C TRP A 272 -21.33 -0.07 -8.21
N VAL A 273 -21.58 1.25 -8.25
CA VAL A 273 -22.57 1.83 -9.15
C VAL A 273 -22.16 1.74 -10.62
N TYR A 274 -20.88 1.49 -10.88
CA TYR A 274 -20.30 1.36 -12.22
C TYR A 274 -20.13 -0.09 -12.71
N ASP A 275 -20.54 -1.11 -11.94
CA ASP A 275 -20.32 -2.50 -12.32
C ASP A 275 -20.95 -2.87 -13.65
N GLU A 276 -22.17 -2.38 -13.93
CA GLU A 276 -22.85 -2.61 -15.20
C GLU A 276 -22.14 -1.89 -16.37
N SER A 277 -21.71 -0.65 -16.18
CA SER A 277 -20.98 0.12 -17.19
C SER A 277 -19.62 -0.49 -17.50
N ARG A 278 -18.96 -1.06 -16.48
CA ARG A 278 -17.71 -1.80 -16.62
C ARG A 278 -17.91 -3.08 -17.44
N ALA A 279 -19.01 -3.81 -17.19
CA ALA A 279 -19.37 -4.98 -17.97
C ALA A 279 -19.69 -4.63 -19.43
N ALA A 280 -20.37 -3.50 -19.67
CA ALA A 280 -20.68 -3.01 -21.00
C ALA A 280 -19.42 -2.64 -21.81
N ALA A 281 -18.43 -2.02 -21.16
CA ALA A 281 -17.16 -1.67 -21.80
C ALA A 281 -16.35 -2.89 -22.25
N LEU A 282 -16.47 -4.03 -21.54
CA LEU A 282 -15.79 -5.28 -21.88
C LEU A 282 -16.43 -6.03 -23.07
N GLY A 283 -17.62 -5.62 -23.49
CA GLY A 283 -18.40 -6.29 -24.52
C GLY A 283 -18.93 -7.67 -24.09
N PRO A 284 -19.65 -8.38 -24.97
CA PRO A 284 -20.20 -9.70 -24.66
C PRO A 284 -19.06 -10.70 -24.37
N GLN A 285 -19.03 -11.21 -23.14
CA GLN A 285 -18.06 -12.21 -22.72
C GLN A 285 -18.34 -13.54 -23.43
N PRO A 286 -17.33 -14.22 -23.98
CA PRO A 286 -17.51 -15.53 -24.56
C PRO A 286 -17.92 -16.55 -23.47
N PRO A 287 -18.80 -17.52 -23.78
CA PRO A 287 -19.44 -18.40 -22.79
C PRO A 287 -18.50 -19.39 -22.08
N TRP A 288 -17.18 -19.28 -22.29
CA TRP A 288 -16.18 -20.22 -21.75
C TRP A 288 -15.14 -19.55 -20.81
N ARG A 289 -15.45 -18.42 -20.17
CA ARG A 289 -14.65 -17.90 -19.05
C ARG A 289 -15.28 -18.23 -17.72
#